data_b54abad0740ab7290c90459cc90aee9e
#
_entry.id   b54abad0740ab7290c90459cc90aee9e
#
_cell.length_a   1.000
_cell.length_b   1.000
_cell.length_c   1.000
_cell.angle_alpha   90.00
_cell.angle_beta   90.00
_cell.angle_gamma   90.00
#
_symmetry.space_group_name_H-M   'P 1'
#
loop_
_entity.id
_entity.type
_entity.pdbx_description
1 polymer ?
#
loop_
_entity_poly.entity_id
_entity_poly.type
_entity_poly.pdbx_seq_one_letter_code
_entity_poly.pdbx_strand_id
1 'polypeptide(L)'
;LKQRYDYGTSAALLDQRHPRAASPLRANALLLITATTVLMGYVYFAMILVVPTMVYFMISLRSTSIPIATRTQLAWKGLVSTTRLLARAIMRAWWPLFFIASIFSLRLGVMLTFSAFVPPIVGLLRKKPGYPIRYLVMRILENLAYGVGVWAGAIRARSLRCLLPVIT
;
A
#
# COMPACT_ATOMS: atom_id res chain seq x y z
N LEU A 1 -3.87 -13.16 -15.73
CA LEU A 1 -4.91 -12.42 -15.00
C LEU A 1 -5.77 -13.37 -14.17
N LYS A 2 -6.26 -14.51 -14.72
CA LYS A 2 -7.06 -15.50 -13.99
C LYS A 2 -6.42 -15.91 -12.67
N GLN A 3 -5.16 -16.31 -12.68
CA GLN A 3 -4.42 -16.69 -11.48
C GLN A 3 -4.40 -15.58 -10.40
N ARG A 4 -4.30 -14.30 -10.81
CA ARG A 4 -4.36 -13.15 -9.87
C ARG A 4 -5.74 -12.98 -9.24
N TYR A 5 -6.78 -13.17 -10.02
CA TYR A 5 -8.15 -13.18 -9.55
C TYR A 5 -8.37 -14.31 -8.52
N ASP A 6 -7.94 -15.54 -8.85
CA ASP A 6 -8.09 -16.71 -7.97
C ASP A 6 -7.34 -16.52 -6.63
N TYR A 7 -6.13 -15.92 -6.65
CA TYR A 7 -5.43 -15.52 -5.42
C TYR A 7 -6.19 -14.45 -4.63
N GLY A 8 -6.84 -13.52 -5.30
CA GLY A 8 -7.69 -12.52 -4.64
C GLY A 8 -8.87 -13.18 -3.93
N THR A 9 -9.58 -14.09 -4.60
CA THR A 9 -10.76 -14.76 -4.01
C THR A 9 -10.43 -15.60 -2.77
N SER A 10 -9.23 -16.17 -2.71
CA SER A 10 -8.78 -16.96 -1.55
C SER A 10 -8.45 -16.12 -0.31
N ALA A 11 -8.28 -14.80 -0.44
CA ALA A 11 -7.89 -13.93 0.67
C ALA A 11 -8.91 -13.95 1.82
N ALA A 12 -10.22 -13.93 1.50
CA ALA A 12 -11.28 -13.97 2.52
C ALA A 12 -11.31 -15.32 3.29
N LEU A 13 -11.13 -16.43 2.58
CA LEU A 13 -11.07 -17.77 3.20
C LEU A 13 -9.83 -17.92 4.07
N LEU A 14 -8.69 -17.36 3.62
CA LEU A 14 -7.46 -17.34 4.40
C LEU A 14 -7.64 -16.55 5.70
N ASP A 15 -8.31 -15.39 5.63
CA ASP A 15 -8.55 -14.56 6.82
C ASP A 15 -9.52 -15.21 7.82
N GLN A 16 -10.47 -16.02 7.35
CA GLN A 16 -11.35 -16.80 8.22
C GLN A 16 -10.58 -17.88 8.99
N ARG A 17 -9.61 -18.56 8.34
CA ARG A 17 -8.78 -19.61 8.96
C ARG A 17 -7.68 -19.02 9.84
N HIS A 18 -7.10 -17.91 9.42
CA HIS A 18 -5.99 -17.24 10.08
C HIS A 18 -6.31 -15.74 10.20
N PRO A 19 -6.97 -15.30 11.27
CA PRO A 19 -7.40 -13.92 11.45
C PRO A 19 -6.27 -12.92 11.24
N ARG A 20 -6.52 -11.89 10.44
CA ARG A 20 -5.57 -10.83 10.05
C ARG A 20 -4.39 -11.28 9.17
N ALA A 21 -4.34 -12.54 8.72
CA ALA A 21 -3.26 -13.02 7.84
C ALA A 21 -3.36 -12.41 6.43
N ALA A 22 -4.58 -12.19 5.94
CA ALA A 22 -4.85 -11.62 4.62
C ALA A 22 -5.02 -10.10 4.62
N SER A 23 -4.69 -9.41 5.73
CA SER A 23 -4.78 -7.95 5.79
C SER A 23 -3.98 -7.29 4.67
N PRO A 24 -4.57 -6.36 3.90
CA PRO A 24 -3.92 -5.71 2.77
C PRO A 24 -2.78 -4.79 3.19
N LEU A 25 -2.79 -4.35 4.44
CA LEU A 25 -1.81 -3.43 5.00
C LEU A 25 -1.57 -3.73 6.48
N ARG A 26 -0.29 -3.82 6.86
CA ARG A 26 0.17 -3.78 8.25
C ARG A 26 1.17 -2.66 8.39
N ALA A 27 0.89 -1.69 9.24
CA ALA A 27 1.77 -0.56 9.44
C ALA A 27 1.55 0.08 10.81
N ASN A 28 2.58 0.76 11.30
CA ASN A 28 2.48 1.65 12.45
C ASN A 28 1.62 2.87 12.08
N ALA A 29 0.80 3.35 13.04
CA ALA A 29 -0.13 4.46 12.83
C ALA A 29 0.58 5.73 12.31
N LEU A 30 1.70 6.10 12.90
CA LEU A 30 2.45 7.30 12.53
C LEU A 30 2.99 7.22 11.09
N LEU A 31 3.55 6.05 10.71
CA LEU A 31 3.97 5.79 9.33
C LEU A 31 2.81 5.83 8.35
N LEU A 32 1.66 5.31 8.75
CA LEU A 32 0.48 5.27 7.91
C LEU A 32 -0.05 6.69 7.64
N ILE A 33 -0.14 7.53 8.69
CA ILE A 33 -0.54 8.93 8.57
C ILE A 33 0.44 9.67 7.64
N THR A 34 1.74 9.55 7.87
CA THR A 34 2.77 10.18 7.04
C THR A 34 2.70 9.69 5.58
N ALA A 35 2.55 8.39 5.35
CA ALA A 35 2.42 7.83 4.01
C ALA A 35 1.14 8.31 3.30
N THR A 36 0.03 8.45 4.04
CA THR A 36 -1.24 8.96 3.51
C THR A 36 -1.12 10.42 3.10
N THR A 37 -0.50 11.28 3.92
CA THR A 37 -0.28 12.70 3.57
C THR A 37 0.61 12.86 2.34
N VAL A 38 1.65 12.01 2.19
CA VAL A 38 2.50 11.97 0.98
C VAL A 38 1.67 11.61 -0.25
N LEU A 39 0.86 10.56 -0.18
CA LEU A 39 0.05 10.10 -1.32
C LEU A 39 -1.09 11.06 -1.68
N MET A 40 -1.62 11.80 -0.70
CA MET A 40 -2.62 12.85 -0.94
C MET A 40 -2.03 14.13 -1.52
N GLY A 41 -0.70 14.22 -1.66
CA GLY A 41 -0.03 15.41 -2.18
C GLY A 41 0.04 16.58 -1.20
N TYR A 42 -0.18 16.35 0.10
CA TYR A 42 0.01 17.36 1.14
C TYR A 42 1.49 17.55 1.49
N VAL A 43 2.25 18.13 0.56
CA VAL A 43 3.73 18.22 0.67
C VAL A 43 4.18 18.87 1.98
N TYR A 44 3.59 19.99 2.38
CA TYR A 44 3.97 20.72 3.61
C TYR A 44 3.70 19.88 4.87
N PHE A 45 2.49 19.30 4.98
CA PHE A 45 2.16 18.42 6.10
C PHE A 45 3.00 17.15 6.12
N ALA A 46 3.30 16.60 4.95
CA ALA A 46 4.18 15.44 4.84
C ALA A 46 5.60 15.77 5.34
N MET A 47 6.17 16.93 4.98
CA MET A 47 7.47 17.36 5.49
C MET A 47 7.48 17.53 7.01
N ILE A 48 6.43 18.13 7.59
CA ILE A 48 6.28 18.28 9.04
C ILE A 48 6.19 16.92 9.73
N LEU A 49 5.47 15.95 9.14
CA LEU A 49 5.30 14.62 9.73
C LEU A 49 6.49 13.68 9.54
N VAL A 50 7.31 13.88 8.51
CA VAL A 50 8.51 13.06 8.27
C VAL A 50 9.49 13.18 9.42
N VAL A 51 9.72 14.39 9.96
CA VAL A 51 10.66 14.61 11.05
C VAL A 51 10.28 13.82 12.32
N PRO A 52 9.07 14.00 12.91
CA PRO A 52 8.69 13.22 14.09
C PRO A 52 8.62 11.71 13.81
N THR A 53 8.28 11.31 12.60
CA THR A 53 8.31 9.89 12.20
C THR A 53 9.74 9.34 12.23
N MET A 54 10.71 10.07 11.71
CA MET A 54 12.11 9.69 11.75
C MET A 54 12.63 9.63 13.19
N VAL A 55 12.31 10.64 14.00
CA VAL A 55 12.72 10.70 15.42
C VAL A 55 12.12 9.51 16.19
N TYR A 56 10.84 9.24 16.01
CA TYR A 56 10.17 8.08 16.64
C TYR A 56 10.90 6.77 16.31
N PHE A 57 11.23 6.54 15.03
CA PHE A 57 11.97 5.34 14.62
C PHE A 57 13.39 5.29 15.19
N MET A 58 14.08 6.41 15.23
CA MET A 58 15.41 6.48 15.83
C MET A 58 15.38 6.13 17.32
N ILE A 59 14.36 6.61 18.04
CA ILE A 59 14.17 6.29 19.47
C ILE A 59 13.79 4.82 19.65
N SER A 60 12.85 4.31 18.83
CA SER A 60 12.42 2.90 18.87
C SER A 60 13.56 1.92 18.61
N LEU A 61 14.53 2.30 17.78
CA LEU A 61 15.73 1.51 17.49
C LEU A 61 16.91 1.78 18.44
N ARG A 62 16.72 2.62 19.47
CA ARG A 62 17.81 2.99 20.40
C ARG A 62 18.31 1.81 21.24
N SER A 63 17.43 0.85 21.55
CA SER A 63 17.78 -0.35 22.32
C SER A 63 18.70 -1.32 21.56
N THR A 64 18.84 -1.14 20.23
CA THR A 64 19.74 -1.95 19.41
C THR A 64 21.09 -1.23 19.26
N SER A 65 22.20 -1.98 19.33
CA SER A 65 23.58 -1.45 19.17
C SER A 65 23.92 -1.01 17.73
N ILE A 66 22.93 -0.48 16.99
CA ILE A 66 23.07 -0.08 15.58
C ILE A 66 23.56 1.37 15.49
N PRO A 67 24.54 1.68 14.61
CA PRO A 67 25.01 3.05 14.39
C PRO A 67 23.88 4.00 13.94
N ILE A 68 23.97 5.28 14.32
CA ILE A 68 22.94 6.31 14.02
C ILE A 68 22.67 6.41 12.51
N ALA A 69 23.71 6.39 11.68
CA ALA A 69 23.58 6.44 10.22
C ALA A 69 22.74 5.27 9.66
N THR A 70 22.90 4.08 10.23
CA THR A 70 22.10 2.90 9.83
C THR A 70 20.68 3.03 10.32
N ARG A 71 20.42 3.59 11.51
CA ARG A 71 19.06 3.82 12.04
C ARG A 71 18.28 4.80 11.15
N THR A 72 18.89 5.91 10.75
CA THR A 72 18.25 6.87 9.81
C THR A 72 17.95 6.23 8.47
N GLN A 73 18.86 5.43 7.93
CA GLN A 73 18.64 4.69 6.69
C GLN A 73 17.47 3.68 6.82
N LEU A 74 17.38 2.95 7.95
CA LEU A 74 16.30 2.02 8.22
C LEU A 74 14.95 2.74 8.38
N ALA A 75 14.92 3.88 9.09
CA ALA A 75 13.70 4.69 9.24
C ALA A 75 13.20 5.21 7.89
N TRP A 76 14.09 5.72 7.03
CA TRP A 76 13.76 6.14 5.68
C TRP A 76 13.25 4.99 4.82
N LYS A 77 13.93 3.85 4.83
CA LYS A 77 13.46 2.63 4.13
C LYS A 77 12.10 2.18 4.63
N GLY A 78 11.84 2.29 5.94
CA GLY A 78 10.55 1.99 6.56
C GLY A 78 9.43 2.88 6.00
N LEU A 79 9.64 4.20 5.95
CA LEU A 79 8.68 5.16 5.40
C LEU A 79 8.39 4.88 3.91
N VAL A 80 9.42 4.73 3.10
CA VAL A 80 9.28 4.41 1.67
C VAL A 80 8.58 3.07 1.45
N SER A 81 8.91 2.07 2.28
CA SER A 81 8.25 0.76 2.22
C SER A 81 6.77 0.85 2.57
N THR A 82 6.42 1.58 3.65
CA THR A 82 5.02 1.76 4.06
C THR A 82 4.21 2.52 3.01
N THR A 83 4.77 3.57 2.41
CA THR A 83 4.12 4.29 1.31
C THR A 83 3.84 3.36 0.11
N ARG A 84 4.79 2.50 -0.23
CA ARG A 84 4.60 1.49 -1.30
C ARG A 84 3.56 0.44 -0.92
N LEU A 85 3.56 -0.02 0.34
CA LEU A 85 2.57 -0.98 0.83
C LEU A 85 1.16 -0.38 0.81
N LEU A 86 1.02 0.88 1.25
CA LEU A 86 -0.25 1.61 1.21
C LEU A 86 -0.74 1.77 -0.24
N ALA A 87 0.13 2.21 -1.16
CA ALA A 87 -0.23 2.31 -2.58
C ALA A 87 -0.67 0.96 -3.17
N ARG A 88 0.00 -0.14 -2.80
CA ARG A 88 -0.41 -1.49 -3.21
C ARG A 88 -1.73 -1.91 -2.59
N ALA A 89 -1.99 -1.58 -1.33
CA ALA A 89 -3.24 -1.89 -0.64
C ALA A 89 -4.42 -1.15 -1.30
N ILE A 90 -4.24 0.13 -1.65
CA ILE A 90 -5.23 0.91 -2.39
C ILE A 90 -5.55 0.23 -3.72
N MET A 91 -4.54 -0.12 -4.52
CA MET A 91 -4.74 -0.72 -5.84
C MET A 91 -5.22 -2.17 -5.82
N ARG A 92 -4.96 -2.92 -4.75
CA ARG A 92 -5.32 -4.34 -4.67
C ARG A 92 -6.61 -4.60 -3.90
N ALA A 93 -6.90 -3.80 -2.88
CA ALA A 93 -8.04 -4.04 -2.01
C ALA A 93 -9.07 -2.91 -2.06
N TRP A 94 -8.61 -1.66 -2.07
CA TRP A 94 -9.47 -0.51 -1.83
C TRP A 94 -9.78 0.34 -3.07
N TRP A 95 -9.26 -0.01 -4.26
CA TRP A 95 -9.47 0.77 -5.47
C TRP A 95 -10.95 1.04 -5.80
N PRO A 96 -11.94 0.12 -5.59
CA PRO A 96 -13.32 0.45 -5.89
C PRO A 96 -13.86 1.56 -4.97
N LEU A 97 -13.48 1.54 -3.68
CA LEU A 97 -13.87 2.58 -2.72
C LEU A 97 -13.22 3.92 -3.06
N PHE A 98 -11.92 3.91 -3.39
CA PHE A 98 -11.20 5.12 -3.80
C PHE A 98 -11.71 5.67 -5.13
N PHE A 99 -12.12 4.82 -6.06
CA PHE A 99 -12.72 5.23 -7.32
C PHE A 99 -14.04 5.97 -7.09
N ILE A 100 -14.94 5.42 -6.29
CA ILE A 100 -16.20 6.08 -5.92
C ILE A 100 -15.92 7.38 -5.16
N ALA A 101 -15.03 7.34 -4.17
CA ALA A 101 -14.69 8.51 -3.36
C ALA A 101 -13.99 9.62 -4.16
N SER A 102 -13.32 9.28 -5.27
CA SER A 102 -12.68 10.26 -6.15
C SER A 102 -13.69 11.19 -6.86
N ILE A 103 -14.93 10.75 -7.01
CA ILE A 103 -16.02 11.57 -7.56
C ILE A 103 -16.30 12.76 -6.64
N PHE A 104 -16.15 12.57 -5.32
CA PHE A 104 -16.43 13.59 -4.30
C PHE A 104 -15.19 14.37 -3.88
N SER A 105 -13.99 13.83 -4.14
CA SER A 105 -12.73 14.44 -3.70
C SER A 105 -11.61 14.22 -4.72
N LEU A 106 -11.18 15.29 -5.36
CA LEU A 106 -10.04 15.29 -6.29
C LEU A 106 -8.77 14.69 -5.64
N ARG A 107 -8.57 14.92 -4.35
CA ARG A 107 -7.39 14.42 -3.62
C ARG A 107 -7.37 12.90 -3.51
N LEU A 108 -8.53 12.27 -3.30
CA LEU A 108 -8.64 10.81 -3.32
C LEU A 108 -8.40 10.25 -4.72
N GLY A 109 -8.82 10.97 -5.76
CA GLY A 109 -8.49 10.66 -7.15
C GLY A 109 -6.98 10.74 -7.42
N VAL A 110 -6.32 11.78 -6.93
CA VAL A 110 -4.86 11.93 -6.99
C VAL A 110 -4.18 10.75 -6.28
N MET A 111 -4.59 10.41 -5.06
CA MET A 111 -4.05 9.29 -4.29
C MET A 111 -4.23 7.95 -5.03
N LEU A 112 -5.39 7.72 -5.64
CA LEU A 112 -5.64 6.54 -6.47
C LEU A 112 -4.72 6.50 -7.68
N THR A 113 -4.59 7.63 -8.40
CA THR A 113 -3.73 7.75 -9.59
C THR A 113 -2.25 7.51 -9.24
N PHE A 114 -1.74 8.15 -8.19
CA PHE A 114 -0.37 7.89 -7.71
C PHE A 114 -0.17 6.42 -7.32
N SER A 115 -1.13 5.82 -6.65
CA SER A 115 -1.07 4.41 -6.26
C SER A 115 -1.10 3.46 -7.46
N ALA A 116 -1.79 3.84 -8.55
CA ALA A 116 -1.88 3.05 -9.77
C ALA A 116 -0.58 3.09 -10.58
N PHE A 117 0.04 4.26 -10.70
CA PHE A 117 1.13 4.48 -11.65
C PHE A 117 2.53 4.47 -11.01
N VAL A 118 2.71 5.05 -9.81
CA VAL A 118 4.05 5.19 -9.22
C VAL A 118 4.73 3.83 -8.96
N PRO A 119 4.11 2.83 -8.33
CA PRO A 119 4.77 1.54 -8.12
C PRO A 119 5.15 0.80 -9.40
N PRO A 120 4.29 0.75 -10.45
CA PRO A 120 4.68 0.18 -11.75
C PRO A 120 5.82 0.95 -12.44
N ILE A 121 5.81 2.29 -12.41
CA ILE A 121 6.87 3.12 -13.01
C ILE A 121 8.21 2.88 -12.29
N VAL A 122 8.22 2.87 -10.96
CA VAL A 122 9.42 2.54 -10.20
C VAL A 122 9.92 1.13 -10.52
N GLY A 123 9.00 0.18 -10.71
CA GLY A 123 9.32 -1.16 -11.16
C GLY A 123 9.91 -1.20 -12.58
N LEU A 124 9.37 -0.39 -13.48
CA LEU A 124 9.86 -0.23 -14.85
C LEU A 124 11.30 0.31 -14.87
N LEU A 125 11.57 1.39 -14.13
CA LEU A 125 12.89 2.02 -14.06
C LEU A 125 13.97 1.07 -13.48
N ARG A 126 13.57 0.20 -12.55
CA ARG A 126 14.49 -0.77 -11.92
C ARG A 126 14.76 -1.99 -12.80
N LYS A 127 13.72 -2.52 -13.46
CA LYS A 127 13.79 -3.79 -14.20
C LYS A 127 14.16 -3.60 -15.67
N LYS A 128 13.98 -2.39 -16.22
CA LYS A 128 14.24 -2.03 -17.63
C LYS A 128 13.74 -3.11 -18.61
N PRO A 129 12.44 -3.50 -18.55
CA PRO A 129 11.91 -4.53 -19.44
C PRO A 129 11.95 -4.07 -20.91
N GLY A 130 12.12 -5.00 -21.85
CA GLY A 130 12.18 -4.70 -23.29
C GLY A 130 10.89 -4.05 -23.84
N TYR A 131 9.75 -4.26 -23.17
CA TYR A 131 8.44 -3.68 -23.55
C TYR A 131 7.82 -2.87 -22.42
N PRO A 132 8.20 -1.58 -22.26
CA PRO A 132 7.81 -0.76 -21.09
C PRO A 132 6.30 -0.57 -20.96
N ILE A 133 5.61 -0.24 -22.05
CA ILE A 133 4.15 0.00 -22.02
C ILE A 133 3.39 -1.28 -21.65
N ARG A 134 3.74 -2.40 -22.28
CA ARG A 134 3.13 -3.70 -21.96
C ARG A 134 3.35 -4.07 -20.51
N TYR A 135 4.52 -3.80 -19.95
CA TYR A 135 4.83 -4.02 -18.53
C TYR A 135 3.92 -3.19 -17.62
N LEU A 136 3.76 -1.89 -17.90
CA LEU A 136 2.89 -1.00 -17.11
C LEU A 136 1.43 -1.45 -17.13
N VAL A 137 0.89 -1.67 -18.34
CA VAL A 137 -0.50 -2.12 -18.52
C VAL A 137 -0.75 -3.44 -17.78
N MET A 138 0.13 -4.42 -17.97
CA MET A 138 -0.02 -5.71 -17.29
C MET A 138 0.04 -5.60 -15.77
N ARG A 139 0.89 -4.73 -15.22
CA ARG A 139 0.98 -4.50 -13.77
C ARG A 139 -0.29 -3.88 -13.19
N ILE A 140 -0.90 -2.93 -13.90
CA ILE A 140 -2.17 -2.31 -13.50
C ILE A 140 -3.28 -3.37 -13.56
N LEU A 141 -3.39 -4.10 -14.66
CA LEU A 141 -4.40 -5.15 -14.84
C LEU A 141 -4.27 -6.29 -13.80
N GLU A 142 -3.05 -6.70 -13.47
CA GLU A 142 -2.80 -7.68 -12.40
C GLU A 142 -3.32 -7.21 -11.04
N ASN A 143 -3.09 -5.94 -10.67
CA ASN A 143 -3.57 -5.38 -9.43
C ASN A 143 -5.11 -5.27 -9.42
N LEU A 144 -5.72 -4.82 -10.52
CA LEU A 144 -7.17 -4.74 -10.65
C LEU A 144 -7.82 -6.13 -10.58
N ALA A 145 -7.28 -7.12 -11.33
CA ALA A 145 -7.78 -8.50 -11.30
C ALA A 145 -7.72 -9.10 -9.89
N TYR A 146 -6.60 -8.88 -9.18
CA TYR A 146 -6.47 -9.30 -7.78
C TYR A 146 -7.53 -8.62 -6.89
N GLY A 147 -7.71 -7.29 -7.03
CA GLY A 147 -8.70 -6.55 -6.26
C GLY A 147 -10.13 -7.03 -6.49
N VAL A 148 -10.53 -7.23 -7.75
CA VAL A 148 -11.84 -7.84 -8.07
C VAL A 148 -11.99 -9.19 -7.39
N GLY A 149 -10.94 -10.03 -7.41
CA GLY A 149 -10.93 -11.31 -6.71
C GLY A 149 -11.14 -11.15 -5.21
N VAL A 150 -10.43 -10.22 -4.54
CA VAL A 150 -10.58 -9.96 -3.09
C VAL A 150 -12.02 -9.58 -2.74
N TRP A 151 -12.63 -8.68 -3.50
CA TRP A 151 -14.03 -8.27 -3.28
C TRP A 151 -14.99 -9.43 -3.55
N ALA A 152 -14.82 -10.18 -4.64
CA ALA A 152 -15.64 -11.36 -4.91
C ALA A 152 -15.53 -12.41 -3.80
N GLY A 153 -14.31 -12.64 -3.28
CA GLY A 153 -14.07 -13.54 -2.15
C GLY A 153 -14.71 -13.04 -0.86
N ALA A 154 -14.59 -11.74 -0.55
CA ALA A 154 -15.18 -11.11 0.63
C ALA A 154 -16.71 -11.21 0.64
N ILE A 155 -17.35 -10.95 -0.50
CA ILE A 155 -18.81 -11.05 -0.67
C ILE A 155 -19.27 -12.51 -0.50
N ARG A 156 -18.60 -13.47 -1.16
CA ARG A 156 -18.93 -14.91 -1.03
C ARG A 156 -18.76 -15.42 0.38
N ALA A 157 -17.69 -15.00 1.08
CA ALA A 157 -17.41 -15.37 2.46
C ALA A 157 -18.25 -14.57 3.48
N ARG A 158 -19.05 -13.58 3.04
CA ARG A 158 -19.81 -12.65 3.88
C ARG A 158 -18.95 -12.00 4.97
N SER A 159 -17.69 -11.70 4.64
CA SER A 159 -16.72 -11.14 5.58
C SER A 159 -15.83 -10.10 4.90
N LEU A 160 -15.86 -8.87 5.42
CA LEU A 160 -15.01 -7.77 4.96
C LEU A 160 -13.70 -7.67 5.75
N ARG A 161 -13.41 -8.60 6.66
CA ARG A 161 -12.21 -8.54 7.52
C ARG A 161 -10.92 -8.52 6.72
N CYS A 162 -10.86 -9.26 5.61
CA CYS A 162 -9.71 -9.29 4.71
C CYS A 162 -9.42 -7.94 4.01
N LEU A 163 -10.35 -6.96 4.10
CA LEU A 163 -10.16 -5.60 3.57
C LEU A 163 -9.67 -4.61 4.64
N LEU A 164 -9.69 -4.99 5.92
CA LEU A 164 -9.31 -4.10 7.01
C LEU A 164 -7.79 -4.07 7.19
N PRO A 165 -7.21 -2.86 7.40
CA PRO A 165 -5.80 -2.74 7.75
C PRO A 165 -5.55 -3.21 9.18
N VAL A 166 -4.34 -3.67 9.47
CA VAL A 166 -3.84 -3.92 10.82
C VAL A 166 -2.91 -2.78 11.20
N ILE A 167 -3.31 -1.99 12.18
CA ILE A 167 -2.52 -0.88 12.73
C ILE A 167 -1.86 -1.37 14.03
N THR A 168 -0.54 -1.19 14.13
CA THR A 168 0.28 -1.61 15.27
C THR A 168 0.97 -0.40 15.90
#